data_8b6be7818519547a518a015253c5a023
#
_entry.id   8b6be7818519547a518a015253c5a023
#
_cell.length_a   1.000
_cell.length_b   1.000
_cell.length_c   1.000
_cell.angle_alpha   90.00
_cell.angle_beta   90.00
_cell.angle_gamma   90.00
#
_symmetry.space_group_name_H-M   'P 1'
#
loop_
_entity.id
_entity.type
_entity.pdbx_description
1 polymer ?
#
loop_
_entity_poly.entity_id
_entity_poly.type
_entity_poly.pdbx_seq_one_letter_code
_entity_poly.pdbx_strand_id
1 'polypeptide(L)'
;MRNEEFIKLHLEDDVRQLALKAHGVEGIDLAYCLDQIAGRQTARRKLPSWAAIDSIVYPPHISMEQCSSEQTALYKKSVLDKLNSSFLIPHSSFFIDLTGGFGVDFSFMSRGFHKAVYVERQEHLCDMASHNFRCLGLDNVKVECEEAEEYLDYCDMADVIFLDPARRDSHGAKTYAISDCTPDVMTLLPLLLKKARLVMLKLSPMLDWRKAIADLGEEYVAEVHIVSVDNECKELLILLSNSGISTPSLHCVNITADIVSSFNVPFSRMSLSGKREFAVSENRDKRDNEDCNVSHPAFLYEPNASIMKAGCFDALLDSYGSLVKIAPNSHLFISDKEIPDFPGRSFSITKTTTMNKKELRTSLSGITSANIATRNFPLSVEELRKRLKLKDGGNTYIFATTDRKSCHILYICTKISNNI
;
A
#
# COMPACT_ATOMS: atom_id res chain seq x y z
N MET A 1 -31.78 -4.97 -29.27
CA MET A 1 -31.09 -5.61 -28.10
C MET A 1 -31.02 -4.57 -27.00
N ARG A 2 -31.30 -4.94 -25.73
CA ARG A 2 -31.17 -4.00 -24.60
C ARG A 2 -29.74 -3.98 -24.09
N ASN A 3 -29.30 -2.90 -23.45
CA ASN A 3 -27.94 -2.77 -22.88
C ASN A 3 -27.55 -3.97 -22.01
N GLU A 4 -28.46 -4.42 -21.11
CA GLU A 4 -28.20 -5.56 -20.22
C GLU A 4 -27.96 -6.88 -20.95
N GLU A 5 -28.69 -7.13 -22.02
CA GLU A 5 -28.52 -8.33 -22.85
C GLU A 5 -27.16 -8.30 -23.56
N PHE A 6 -26.79 -7.13 -24.10
CA PHE A 6 -25.47 -6.94 -24.72
C PHE A 6 -24.33 -7.13 -23.74
N ILE A 7 -24.43 -6.53 -22.55
CA ILE A 7 -23.41 -6.67 -21.49
C ILE A 7 -23.24 -8.15 -21.11
N LYS A 8 -24.34 -8.87 -20.84
CA LYS A 8 -24.27 -10.29 -20.46
C LYS A 8 -23.66 -11.19 -21.54
N LEU A 9 -23.95 -10.90 -22.80
CA LEU A 9 -23.42 -11.68 -23.94
C LEU A 9 -21.92 -11.51 -24.14
N HIS A 10 -21.38 -10.33 -23.78
CA HIS A 10 -20.01 -9.93 -24.09
C HIS A 10 -19.10 -9.82 -22.83
N LEU A 11 -19.49 -10.40 -21.68
CA LEU A 11 -18.73 -10.29 -20.42
C LEU A 11 -17.32 -10.86 -20.48
N GLU A 12 -17.06 -11.80 -21.39
CA GLU A 12 -15.74 -12.45 -21.51
C GLU A 12 -14.94 -11.91 -22.72
N ASP A 13 -15.52 -11.00 -23.51
CA ASP A 13 -14.86 -10.49 -24.71
C ASP A 13 -13.81 -9.42 -24.34
N ASP A 14 -12.78 -9.30 -25.20
CA ASP A 14 -11.84 -8.18 -25.12
C ASP A 14 -12.55 -6.89 -25.46
N VAL A 15 -12.63 -5.96 -24.49
CA VAL A 15 -13.37 -4.71 -24.60
C VAL A 15 -12.89 -3.84 -25.77
N ARG A 16 -11.57 -3.83 -26.04
CA ARG A 16 -10.99 -3.04 -27.16
C ARG A 16 -11.41 -3.59 -28.51
N GLN A 17 -11.39 -4.92 -28.66
CA GLN A 17 -11.86 -5.57 -29.87
C GLN A 17 -13.36 -5.42 -30.06
N LEU A 18 -14.12 -5.51 -28.95
CA LEU A 18 -15.57 -5.30 -28.96
C LEU A 18 -15.94 -3.89 -29.38
N ALA A 19 -15.24 -2.87 -28.89
CA ALA A 19 -15.42 -1.48 -29.29
C ALA A 19 -15.26 -1.26 -30.82
N LEU A 20 -14.32 -1.98 -31.44
CA LEU A 20 -14.10 -1.91 -32.90
C LEU A 20 -15.17 -2.64 -33.70
N LYS A 21 -15.68 -3.78 -33.19
CA LYS A 21 -16.65 -4.64 -33.93
C LYS A 21 -18.09 -4.20 -33.77
N ALA A 22 -18.45 -3.59 -32.65
CA ALA A 22 -19.83 -3.26 -32.30
C ALA A 22 -20.29 -1.89 -32.84
N HIS A 23 -19.49 -1.22 -33.65
CA HIS A 23 -19.91 0.02 -34.33
C HIS A 23 -21.15 -0.24 -35.18
N GLY A 24 -22.27 0.45 -34.84
CA GLY A 24 -23.53 0.37 -35.60
C GLY A 24 -24.56 -0.62 -35.06
N VAL A 25 -24.37 -1.20 -33.88
CA VAL A 25 -25.42 -1.96 -33.20
C VAL A 25 -26.49 -0.98 -32.72
N GLU A 26 -27.69 -1.06 -33.35
CA GLU A 26 -28.80 -0.17 -33.01
C GLU A 26 -29.45 -0.56 -31.69
N GLY A 27 -29.94 0.45 -30.94
CA GLY A 27 -30.76 0.28 -29.74
C GLY A 27 -29.99 -0.01 -28.45
N ILE A 28 -28.65 0.23 -28.44
CA ILE A 28 -27.80 0.17 -27.25
C ILE A 28 -26.98 1.47 -27.09
N ASP A 29 -26.68 1.80 -25.83
CA ASP A 29 -25.61 2.75 -25.51
C ASP A 29 -24.29 1.96 -25.42
N LEU A 30 -23.53 1.97 -26.53
CA LEU A 30 -22.32 1.20 -26.66
C LEU A 30 -21.26 1.64 -25.63
N ALA A 31 -21.10 2.95 -25.39
CA ALA A 31 -20.13 3.47 -24.44
C ALA A 31 -20.42 2.97 -23.02
N TYR A 32 -21.66 3.09 -22.59
CA TYR A 32 -22.12 2.55 -21.32
C TYR A 32 -21.88 1.03 -21.22
N CYS A 33 -22.26 0.27 -22.26
CA CYS A 33 -22.08 -1.19 -22.26
C CYS A 33 -20.59 -1.58 -22.12
N LEU A 34 -19.69 -0.89 -22.84
CA LEU A 34 -18.25 -1.16 -22.75
C LEU A 34 -17.69 -0.83 -21.36
N ASP A 35 -18.12 0.28 -20.75
CA ASP A 35 -17.72 0.63 -19.37
C ASP A 35 -18.20 -0.43 -18.37
N GLN A 36 -19.46 -0.90 -18.51
CA GLN A 36 -19.99 -1.94 -17.64
C GLN A 36 -19.26 -3.28 -17.80
N ILE A 37 -18.91 -3.68 -19.03
CA ILE A 37 -18.15 -4.91 -19.30
C ILE A 37 -16.74 -4.79 -18.69
N ALA A 38 -16.03 -3.71 -18.98
CA ALA A 38 -14.69 -3.43 -18.44
C ALA A 38 -14.69 -3.38 -16.90
N GLY A 39 -15.70 -2.68 -16.34
CA GLY A 39 -15.88 -2.56 -14.89
C GLY A 39 -16.09 -3.93 -14.22
N ARG A 40 -16.96 -4.78 -14.75
CA ARG A 40 -17.22 -6.13 -14.24
C ARG A 40 -15.99 -7.04 -14.34
N GLN A 41 -15.28 -6.99 -15.48
CA GLN A 41 -14.04 -7.76 -15.64
C GLN A 41 -12.96 -7.35 -14.63
N THR A 42 -12.79 -6.04 -14.40
CA THR A 42 -11.85 -5.51 -13.40
C THR A 42 -12.29 -5.87 -11.98
N ALA A 43 -13.59 -5.75 -11.67
CA ALA A 43 -14.14 -6.01 -10.35
C ALA A 43 -13.98 -7.48 -9.91
N ARG A 44 -14.03 -8.45 -10.80
CA ARG A 44 -13.80 -9.86 -10.46
C ARG A 44 -12.51 -10.09 -9.68
N ARG A 45 -11.48 -9.29 -9.95
CA ARG A 45 -10.19 -9.36 -9.26
C ARG A 45 -10.04 -8.31 -8.16
N LYS A 46 -10.51 -7.09 -8.43
CA LYS A 46 -10.28 -5.93 -7.57
C LYS A 46 -11.30 -5.79 -6.44
N LEU A 47 -12.57 -6.18 -6.72
CA LEU A 47 -13.75 -6.04 -5.85
C LEU A 47 -14.63 -7.29 -5.94
N PRO A 48 -14.16 -8.48 -5.56
CA PRO A 48 -14.87 -9.74 -5.78
C PRO A 48 -16.25 -9.78 -5.11
N SER A 49 -16.44 -9.17 -3.94
CA SER A 49 -17.75 -9.10 -3.27
C SER A 49 -18.76 -8.24 -4.05
N TRP A 50 -18.30 -7.16 -4.69
CA TRP A 50 -19.14 -6.33 -5.55
C TRP A 50 -19.47 -7.05 -6.87
N ALA A 51 -18.49 -7.74 -7.45
CA ALA A 51 -18.65 -8.50 -8.68
C ALA A 51 -19.66 -9.68 -8.56
N ALA A 52 -19.91 -10.14 -7.34
CA ALA A 52 -20.91 -11.15 -7.04
C ALA A 52 -22.37 -10.63 -7.12
N ILE A 53 -22.56 -9.32 -7.23
CA ILE A 53 -23.88 -8.66 -7.27
C ILE A 53 -24.12 -8.12 -8.69
N ASP A 54 -25.01 -8.75 -9.44
CA ASP A 54 -25.30 -8.43 -10.84
C ASP A 54 -25.79 -6.99 -11.08
N SER A 55 -26.44 -6.39 -10.08
CA SER A 55 -27.03 -5.06 -10.17
C SER A 55 -26.07 -3.91 -9.93
N ILE A 56 -24.83 -4.17 -9.57
CA ILE A 56 -23.81 -3.11 -9.40
C ILE A 56 -23.53 -2.43 -10.75
N VAL A 57 -23.48 -1.10 -10.69
CA VAL A 57 -23.11 -0.22 -11.80
C VAL A 57 -21.68 0.26 -11.59
N TYR A 58 -20.88 0.18 -12.64
CA TYR A 58 -19.46 0.52 -12.61
C TYR A 58 -19.19 1.84 -13.34
N PRO A 59 -18.26 2.68 -12.82
CA PRO A 59 -17.87 3.92 -13.46
C PRO A 59 -16.95 3.67 -14.67
N PRO A 60 -16.67 4.71 -15.47
CA PRO A 60 -15.67 4.64 -16.53
C PRO A 60 -14.31 4.11 -16.04
N HIS A 61 -13.57 3.51 -16.94
CA HIS A 61 -12.31 2.78 -16.66
C HIS A 61 -11.33 3.53 -15.73
N ILE A 62 -11.16 4.85 -15.89
CA ILE A 62 -10.23 5.65 -15.07
C ILE A 62 -10.61 5.59 -13.59
N SER A 63 -11.88 5.77 -13.25
CA SER A 63 -12.35 5.70 -11.87
C SER A 63 -12.21 4.29 -11.28
N MET A 64 -12.38 3.24 -12.11
CA MET A 64 -12.13 1.85 -11.71
C MET A 64 -10.67 1.57 -11.41
N GLU A 65 -9.72 2.17 -12.16
CA GLU A 65 -8.29 2.02 -11.89
C GLU A 65 -7.88 2.74 -10.60
N GLN A 66 -8.43 3.91 -10.33
CA GLN A 66 -8.07 4.76 -9.20
C GLN A 66 -8.71 4.33 -7.86
N CYS A 67 -9.86 3.65 -7.88
CA CYS A 67 -10.50 3.22 -6.64
C CYS A 67 -9.65 2.20 -5.87
N SER A 68 -9.90 2.08 -4.57
CA SER A 68 -9.27 1.06 -3.72
C SER A 68 -9.61 -0.36 -4.18
N SER A 69 -8.74 -1.32 -3.87
CA SER A 69 -9.10 -2.73 -3.92
C SER A 69 -9.92 -3.12 -2.69
N GLU A 70 -10.68 -4.20 -2.79
CA GLU A 70 -11.41 -4.76 -1.65
C GLU A 70 -10.48 -5.06 -0.47
N GLN A 71 -9.28 -5.59 -0.74
CA GLN A 71 -8.28 -5.88 0.28
C GLN A 71 -7.87 -4.62 1.06
N THR A 72 -7.60 -3.49 0.37
CA THR A 72 -7.21 -2.26 1.05
C THR A 72 -8.38 -1.59 1.75
N ALA A 73 -9.60 -1.70 1.22
CA ALA A 73 -10.82 -1.21 1.87
C ALA A 73 -11.14 -2.00 3.15
N LEU A 74 -11.03 -3.33 3.11
CA LEU A 74 -11.16 -4.20 4.28
C LEU A 74 -10.08 -3.91 5.34
N TYR A 75 -8.87 -3.59 4.91
CA TYR A 75 -7.81 -3.19 5.83
C TYR A 75 -8.17 -1.89 6.56
N LYS A 76 -8.62 -0.84 5.84
CA LYS A 76 -9.09 0.42 6.45
C LYS A 76 -10.21 0.17 7.46
N LYS A 77 -11.19 -0.66 7.08
CA LYS A 77 -12.24 -1.09 8.01
C LYS A 77 -11.65 -1.74 9.27
N SER A 78 -10.69 -2.66 9.12
CA SER A 78 -10.07 -3.35 10.27
C SER A 78 -9.33 -2.41 11.20
N VAL A 79 -8.75 -1.33 10.70
CA VAL A 79 -8.12 -0.27 11.52
C VAL A 79 -9.19 0.44 12.35
N LEU A 80 -10.31 0.82 11.75
CA LEU A 80 -11.42 1.46 12.47
C LEU A 80 -12.08 0.52 13.49
N ASP A 81 -12.26 -0.76 13.17
CA ASP A 81 -12.81 -1.76 14.09
C ASP A 81 -11.93 -1.93 15.35
N LYS A 82 -10.59 -1.90 15.20
CA LYS A 82 -9.66 -1.95 16.34
C LYS A 82 -9.78 -0.72 17.23
N LEU A 83 -9.92 0.46 16.66
CA LEU A 83 -10.10 1.71 17.39
C LEU A 83 -11.47 1.75 18.09
N ASN A 84 -12.51 1.19 17.48
CA ASN A 84 -13.82 1.04 18.08
C ASN A 84 -13.79 0.10 19.29
N SER A 85 -13.10 -1.03 19.18
CA SER A 85 -12.94 -1.98 20.30
C SER A 85 -12.14 -1.42 21.47
N SER A 86 -11.30 -0.41 21.26
CA SER A 86 -10.53 0.28 22.31
C SER A 86 -11.30 1.41 23.01
N PHE A 87 -12.60 1.52 22.84
CA PHE A 87 -13.50 2.57 23.36
C PHE A 87 -13.20 4.00 22.87
N LEU A 88 -12.39 4.15 21.84
CA LEU A 88 -12.14 5.46 21.23
C LEU A 88 -13.33 5.94 20.37
N ILE A 89 -14.14 5.00 19.87
CA ILE A 89 -15.34 5.27 19.07
C ILE A 89 -16.58 4.72 19.83
N PRO A 90 -17.60 5.55 20.08
CA PRO A 90 -18.81 5.14 20.82
C PRO A 90 -19.70 4.18 20.02
N HIS A 91 -20.57 3.43 20.70
CA HIS A 91 -21.56 2.55 20.04
C HIS A 91 -22.57 3.26 19.14
N SER A 92 -22.82 4.56 19.30
CA SER A 92 -23.67 5.40 18.45
C SER A 92 -22.83 6.19 17.45
N SER A 93 -21.89 5.56 16.79
CA SER A 93 -20.84 6.22 16.03
C SER A 93 -21.32 6.79 14.68
N PHE A 94 -20.76 7.94 14.32
CA PHE A 94 -21.02 8.66 13.09
C PHE A 94 -19.76 8.75 12.21
N PHE A 95 -19.89 8.30 10.97
CA PHE A 95 -18.82 8.28 9.96
C PHE A 95 -19.14 9.23 8.80
N ILE A 96 -18.15 10.00 8.35
CA ILE A 96 -18.24 10.85 7.16
C ILE A 96 -17.08 10.52 6.24
N ASP A 97 -17.36 10.28 4.95
CA ASP A 97 -16.38 10.29 3.87
C ASP A 97 -16.60 11.56 3.05
N LEU A 98 -15.62 12.47 3.07
CA LEU A 98 -15.69 13.77 2.38
C LEU A 98 -15.25 13.70 0.90
N THR A 99 -14.79 12.53 0.44
CA THR A 99 -14.23 12.33 -0.91
C THR A 99 -14.68 11.02 -1.50
N GLY A 100 -15.98 10.77 -1.47
CA GLY A 100 -16.60 9.46 -1.70
C GLY A 100 -16.20 8.73 -2.99
N GLY A 101 -16.03 9.44 -4.11
CA GLY A 101 -15.62 8.85 -5.39
C GLY A 101 -16.54 7.72 -5.84
N PHE A 102 -15.98 6.58 -6.24
CA PHE A 102 -16.78 5.39 -6.58
C PHE A 102 -17.44 4.71 -5.36
N GLY A 103 -17.08 5.10 -4.13
CA GLY A 103 -17.71 4.61 -2.90
C GLY A 103 -17.17 3.28 -2.37
N VAL A 104 -16.07 2.75 -2.88
CA VAL A 104 -15.51 1.47 -2.44
C VAL A 104 -15.12 1.53 -0.97
N ASP A 105 -14.23 2.43 -0.58
CA ASP A 105 -13.76 2.57 0.79
C ASP A 105 -14.92 2.83 1.75
N PHE A 106 -15.80 3.75 1.37
CA PHE A 106 -17.00 4.07 2.12
C PHE A 106 -17.88 2.84 2.40
N SER A 107 -18.12 2.00 1.38
CA SER A 107 -19.03 0.85 1.48
C SER A 107 -18.57 -0.21 2.50
N PHE A 108 -17.26 -0.33 2.70
CA PHE A 108 -16.70 -1.25 3.71
C PHE A 108 -16.62 -0.61 5.08
N MET A 109 -16.15 0.64 5.18
CA MET A 109 -15.95 1.34 6.44
C MET A 109 -17.28 1.69 7.11
N SER A 110 -18.30 2.14 6.38
CA SER A 110 -19.61 2.56 6.91
C SER A 110 -20.35 1.47 7.68
N ARG A 111 -20.09 0.18 7.41
CA ARG A 111 -20.73 -0.96 8.07
C ARG A 111 -20.46 -1.05 9.58
N GLY A 112 -19.42 -0.39 10.07
CA GLY A 112 -19.05 -0.33 11.49
C GLY A 112 -19.74 0.78 12.27
N PHE A 113 -20.59 1.62 11.62
CA PHE A 113 -21.16 2.83 12.20
C PHE A 113 -22.70 2.82 12.18
N HIS A 114 -23.30 3.53 13.14
CA HIS A 114 -24.76 3.69 13.21
C HIS A 114 -25.30 4.61 12.11
N LYS A 115 -24.54 5.66 11.80
CA LYS A 115 -24.83 6.65 10.76
C LYS A 115 -23.59 6.87 9.91
N ALA A 116 -23.76 6.91 8.62
CA ALA A 116 -22.67 7.24 7.70
C ALA A 116 -23.15 8.21 6.62
N VAL A 117 -22.27 9.17 6.27
CA VAL A 117 -22.54 10.13 5.20
C VAL A 117 -21.41 10.05 4.18
N TYR A 118 -21.81 9.85 2.94
CA TYR A 118 -20.96 9.89 1.77
C TYR A 118 -21.12 11.24 1.10
N VAL A 119 -20.02 11.96 0.89
CA VAL A 119 -20.00 13.28 0.24
C VAL A 119 -19.16 13.19 -1.04
N GLU A 120 -19.72 13.61 -2.15
CA GLU A 120 -19.06 13.65 -3.45
C GLU A 120 -19.64 14.79 -4.28
N ARG A 121 -18.79 15.53 -4.98
CA ARG A 121 -19.20 16.70 -5.78
C ARG A 121 -19.77 16.34 -7.16
N GLN A 122 -19.43 15.18 -7.67
CA GLN A 122 -19.83 14.75 -9.03
C GLN A 122 -21.18 14.04 -8.97
N GLU A 123 -22.24 14.68 -9.50
CA GLU A 123 -23.61 14.16 -9.49
C GLU A 123 -23.74 12.73 -9.98
N HIS A 124 -23.07 12.41 -11.11
CA HIS A 124 -23.13 11.05 -11.67
C HIS A 124 -22.52 9.97 -10.76
N LEU A 125 -21.53 10.32 -9.90
CA LEU A 125 -20.98 9.41 -8.89
C LEU A 125 -21.93 9.30 -7.69
N CYS A 126 -22.60 10.38 -7.30
CA CYS A 126 -23.63 10.36 -6.24
C CYS A 126 -24.81 9.47 -6.61
N ASP A 127 -25.30 9.56 -7.85
CA ASP A 127 -26.38 8.69 -8.36
C ASP A 127 -25.94 7.22 -8.37
N MET A 128 -24.75 6.95 -8.87
CA MET A 128 -24.16 5.60 -8.90
C MET A 128 -23.97 5.05 -7.51
N ALA A 129 -23.41 5.83 -6.57
CA ALA A 129 -23.22 5.45 -5.17
C ALA A 129 -24.57 5.14 -4.51
N SER A 130 -25.59 5.99 -4.69
CA SER A 130 -26.94 5.80 -4.16
C SER A 130 -27.58 4.49 -4.66
N HIS A 131 -27.37 4.12 -5.93
CA HIS A 131 -27.80 2.83 -6.48
C HIS A 131 -27.02 1.68 -5.87
N ASN A 132 -25.69 1.74 -5.91
CA ASN A 132 -24.81 0.66 -5.47
C ASN A 132 -24.94 0.38 -3.97
N PHE A 133 -25.06 1.40 -3.14
CA PHE A 133 -25.22 1.23 -1.69
C PHE A 133 -26.52 0.50 -1.33
N ARG A 134 -27.60 0.76 -2.06
CA ARG A 134 -28.85 -0.03 -1.92
C ARG A 134 -28.63 -1.49 -2.32
N CYS A 135 -27.93 -1.75 -3.43
CA CYS A 135 -27.59 -3.12 -3.86
C CYS A 135 -26.69 -3.85 -2.85
N LEU A 136 -25.83 -3.11 -2.13
CA LEU A 136 -24.94 -3.62 -1.08
C LEU A 136 -25.62 -3.76 0.29
N GLY A 137 -26.91 -3.37 0.42
CA GLY A 137 -27.67 -3.44 1.68
C GLY A 137 -27.15 -2.49 2.74
N LEU A 138 -26.76 -1.26 2.37
CA LEU A 138 -26.31 -0.23 3.29
C LEU A 138 -27.49 0.69 3.65
N ASP A 139 -28.15 0.39 4.78
CA ASP A 139 -29.39 1.09 5.20
C ASP A 139 -29.10 2.33 6.09
N ASN A 140 -27.87 2.44 6.60
CA ASN A 140 -27.42 3.51 7.52
C ASN A 140 -26.75 4.69 6.82
N VAL A 141 -26.87 4.77 5.50
CA VAL A 141 -26.06 5.67 4.65
C VAL A 141 -26.93 6.81 4.09
N LYS A 142 -26.38 8.03 4.12
CA LYS A 142 -26.88 9.20 3.39
C LYS A 142 -25.84 9.60 2.33
N VAL A 143 -26.29 9.91 1.12
CA VAL A 143 -25.49 10.48 0.04
C VAL A 143 -25.75 11.96 -0.06
N GLU A 144 -24.70 12.79 -0.02
CA GLU A 144 -24.72 14.23 -0.20
C GLU A 144 -23.90 14.59 -1.44
N CYS A 145 -24.51 15.35 -2.36
CA CYS A 145 -23.88 15.77 -3.60
C CYS A 145 -23.44 17.22 -3.49
N GLU A 146 -22.28 17.45 -2.91
CA GLU A 146 -21.70 18.79 -2.70
C GLU A 146 -20.18 18.75 -2.51
N GLU A 147 -19.54 19.90 -2.45
CA GLU A 147 -18.10 20.00 -2.17
C GLU A 147 -17.79 19.63 -0.71
N ALA A 148 -16.64 18.99 -0.49
CA ALA A 148 -16.19 18.57 0.83
C ALA A 148 -16.11 19.72 1.84
N GLU A 149 -15.62 20.88 1.37
CA GLU A 149 -15.45 22.09 2.14
C GLU A 149 -16.80 22.62 2.64
N GLU A 150 -17.81 22.67 1.76
CA GLU A 150 -19.15 23.16 2.07
C GLU A 150 -19.83 22.26 3.10
N TYR A 151 -19.78 20.93 2.89
CA TYR A 151 -20.35 19.98 3.84
C TYR A 151 -19.68 20.06 5.22
N LEU A 152 -18.35 20.16 5.26
CA LEU A 152 -17.58 20.23 6.50
C LEU A 152 -17.93 21.45 7.36
N ASP A 153 -18.28 22.58 6.76
CA ASP A 153 -18.62 23.81 7.47
C ASP A 153 -19.82 23.62 8.41
N TYR A 154 -20.84 22.90 7.98
CA TYR A 154 -22.10 22.78 8.73
C TYR A 154 -22.37 21.39 9.32
N CYS A 155 -21.61 20.34 8.96
CA CYS A 155 -21.85 19.01 9.46
C CYS A 155 -21.74 18.92 11.00
N ASP A 156 -22.46 17.97 11.58
CA ASP A 156 -22.30 17.61 12.99
C ASP A 156 -20.90 17.04 13.26
N MET A 157 -20.51 17.04 14.54
CA MET A 157 -19.28 16.39 14.98
C MET A 157 -19.36 14.89 14.71
N ALA A 158 -18.39 14.35 13.96
CA ALA A 158 -18.28 12.93 13.64
C ALA A 158 -17.29 12.22 14.56
N ASP A 159 -17.44 10.91 14.68
CA ASP A 159 -16.42 10.08 15.34
C ASP A 159 -15.24 9.84 14.39
N VAL A 160 -15.53 9.65 13.11
CA VAL A 160 -14.48 9.51 12.09
C VAL A 160 -14.84 10.32 10.85
N ILE A 161 -13.87 11.09 10.37
CA ILE A 161 -13.91 11.70 9.02
C ILE A 161 -12.79 11.07 8.19
N PHE A 162 -13.16 10.57 7.01
CA PHE A 162 -12.23 10.02 6.02
C PHE A 162 -12.08 10.98 4.84
N LEU A 163 -10.86 11.09 4.31
CA LEU A 163 -10.52 11.79 3.08
C LEU A 163 -9.53 11.00 2.24
N ASP A 164 -9.80 10.92 0.94
CA ASP A 164 -8.89 10.46 -0.12
C ASP A 164 -8.72 11.58 -1.16
N PRO A 165 -7.97 12.65 -0.83
CA PRO A 165 -7.91 13.83 -1.68
C PRO A 165 -7.17 13.51 -2.98
N ALA A 166 -7.79 13.89 -4.12
CA ALA A 166 -7.22 13.73 -5.43
C ALA A 166 -6.02 14.67 -5.64
N ARG A 167 -5.05 14.26 -6.45
CA ARG A 167 -3.95 15.15 -6.84
C ARG A 167 -4.42 16.22 -7.81
N ARG A 168 -3.93 17.44 -7.66
CA ARG A 168 -4.16 18.52 -8.66
C ARG A 168 -3.27 18.29 -9.86
N ASP A 169 -3.81 17.78 -10.95
CA ASP A 169 -3.10 17.66 -12.23
C ASP A 169 -3.18 18.97 -13.02
N SER A 170 -2.63 20.06 -12.51
CA SER A 170 -2.68 21.32 -13.27
C SER A 170 -1.70 21.40 -14.43
N HIS A 171 -0.62 20.59 -14.51
CA HIS A 171 0.35 20.62 -15.63
C HIS A 171 1.25 19.39 -15.76
N GLY A 172 0.83 18.19 -15.37
CA GLY A 172 1.64 16.97 -15.56
C GLY A 172 2.92 16.91 -14.72
N ALA A 173 3.13 17.85 -13.80
CA ALA A 173 4.23 17.81 -12.86
C ALA A 173 3.93 16.82 -11.73
N LYS A 174 4.87 15.93 -11.43
CA LYS A 174 4.76 14.99 -10.30
C LYS A 174 4.76 15.79 -9.00
N THR A 175 3.62 15.99 -8.41
CA THR A 175 3.43 16.69 -7.14
C THR A 175 3.71 15.75 -5.97
N TYR A 176 4.52 16.20 -5.01
CA TYR A 176 4.99 15.40 -3.89
C TYR A 176 4.64 16.01 -2.51
N ALA A 177 3.67 16.94 -2.46
CA ALA A 177 3.25 17.59 -1.23
C ALA A 177 1.74 17.42 -0.96
N ILE A 178 1.35 17.42 0.32
CA ILE A 178 -0.07 17.35 0.72
C ILE A 178 -0.84 18.60 0.25
N SER A 179 -0.17 19.76 0.21
CA SER A 179 -0.72 21.02 -0.28
C SER A 179 -1.21 20.99 -1.73
N ASP A 180 -0.81 19.99 -2.50
CA ASP A 180 -1.13 19.86 -3.91
C ASP A 180 -2.33 18.93 -4.16
N CYS A 181 -3.08 18.62 -3.10
CA CYS A 181 -4.27 17.79 -3.16
C CYS A 181 -5.57 18.62 -3.27
N THR A 182 -6.64 18.00 -3.73
CA THR A 182 -8.00 18.56 -3.74
C THR A 182 -8.95 17.52 -3.11
N PRO A 183 -9.70 17.88 -2.04
CA PRO A 183 -9.67 19.16 -1.30
C PRO A 183 -8.30 19.45 -0.68
N ASP A 184 -8.03 20.75 -0.40
CA ASP A 184 -6.78 21.19 0.25
C ASP A 184 -6.78 20.80 1.73
N VAL A 185 -6.16 19.67 2.04
CA VAL A 185 -6.11 19.12 3.39
C VAL A 185 -5.52 20.10 4.40
N MET A 186 -4.50 20.87 4.00
CA MET A 186 -3.82 21.80 4.92
C MET A 186 -4.73 22.95 5.35
N THR A 187 -5.52 23.47 4.41
CA THR A 187 -6.53 24.50 4.70
C THR A 187 -7.66 23.94 5.57
N LEU A 188 -8.09 22.70 5.34
CA LEU A 188 -9.19 22.09 6.08
C LEU A 188 -8.78 21.50 7.44
N LEU A 189 -7.50 21.27 7.69
CA LEU A 189 -7.00 20.55 8.86
C LEU A 189 -7.54 21.10 10.21
N PRO A 190 -7.56 22.44 10.48
CA PRO A 190 -8.08 22.94 11.75
C PRO A 190 -9.56 22.62 11.96
N LEU A 191 -10.35 22.64 10.88
CA LEU A 191 -11.78 22.34 10.94
C LEU A 191 -12.02 20.82 11.05
N LEU A 192 -11.25 19.99 10.33
CA LEU A 192 -11.28 18.53 10.45
C LEU A 192 -11.03 18.09 11.90
N LEU A 193 -9.95 18.60 12.52
CA LEU A 193 -9.61 18.29 13.92
C LEU A 193 -10.65 18.81 14.93
N LYS A 194 -11.43 19.81 14.59
CA LYS A 194 -12.54 20.31 15.40
C LYS A 194 -13.80 19.49 15.22
N LYS A 195 -14.06 18.98 14.00
CA LYS A 195 -15.31 18.31 13.62
C LYS A 195 -15.24 16.77 13.73
N ALA A 196 -14.05 16.20 13.96
CA ALA A 196 -13.88 14.75 14.11
C ALA A 196 -13.08 14.41 15.36
N ARG A 197 -13.40 13.26 15.99
CA ARG A 197 -12.54 12.66 17.00
C ARG A 197 -11.30 12.06 16.36
N LEU A 198 -11.48 11.44 15.18
CA LEU A 198 -10.44 10.83 14.39
C LEU A 198 -10.59 11.27 12.92
N VAL A 199 -9.50 11.70 12.31
CA VAL A 199 -9.42 11.95 10.87
C VAL A 199 -8.53 10.87 10.25
N MET A 200 -9.01 10.15 9.25
CA MET A 200 -8.23 9.21 8.47
C MET A 200 -7.98 9.79 7.08
N LEU A 201 -6.71 10.07 6.80
CA LEU A 201 -6.27 10.54 5.47
C LEU A 201 -5.67 9.38 4.69
N LYS A 202 -6.18 9.13 3.48
CA LYS A 202 -5.57 8.22 2.52
C LYS A 202 -4.77 9.06 1.51
N LEU A 203 -3.49 8.78 1.40
CA LEU A 203 -2.57 9.53 0.58
C LEU A 203 -1.83 8.60 -0.39
N SER A 204 -1.30 9.19 -1.44
CA SER A 204 -0.48 8.46 -2.41
C SER A 204 0.75 7.83 -1.74
N PRO A 205 1.10 6.58 -2.07
CA PRO A 205 2.33 5.95 -1.58
C PRO A 205 3.60 6.63 -2.11
N MET A 206 3.49 7.56 -3.06
CA MET A 206 4.64 8.34 -3.56
C MET A 206 5.06 9.47 -2.61
N LEU A 207 4.16 9.93 -1.72
CA LEU A 207 4.47 10.96 -0.74
C LEU A 207 5.53 10.49 0.27
N ASP A 208 6.39 11.41 0.70
CA ASP A 208 7.27 11.17 1.85
C ASP A 208 6.43 11.27 3.13
N TRP A 209 6.26 10.15 3.81
CA TRP A 209 5.41 10.06 4.99
C TRP A 209 5.94 10.91 6.15
N ARG A 210 7.28 11.08 6.30
CA ARG A 210 7.87 11.92 7.35
C ARG A 210 7.59 13.38 7.11
N LYS A 211 7.73 13.82 5.84
CA LYS A 211 7.34 15.18 5.47
C LYS A 211 5.84 15.39 5.66
N ALA A 212 5.02 14.40 5.29
CA ALA A 212 3.58 14.48 5.44
C ALA A 212 3.15 14.70 6.90
N ILE A 213 3.70 13.94 7.86
CA ILE A 213 3.37 14.13 9.28
C ILE A 213 3.93 15.44 9.84
N ALA A 214 5.10 15.90 9.38
CA ALA A 214 5.64 17.19 9.80
C ALA A 214 4.78 18.37 9.30
N ASP A 215 4.26 18.28 8.07
CA ASP A 215 3.35 19.29 7.51
C ASP A 215 1.98 19.29 8.25
N LEU A 216 1.46 18.12 8.63
CA LEU A 216 0.19 17.95 9.34
C LEU A 216 0.26 18.30 10.85
N GLY A 217 1.45 18.38 11.44
CA GLY A 217 1.69 18.51 12.87
C GLY A 217 1.82 17.15 13.56
N GLU A 218 3.04 16.82 13.97
CA GLU A 218 3.37 15.53 14.60
C GLU A 218 2.53 15.24 15.84
N GLU A 219 2.11 16.28 16.55
CA GLU A 219 1.31 16.22 17.77
C GLU A 219 -0.12 15.70 17.56
N TYR A 220 -0.64 15.79 16.33
CA TYR A 220 -1.96 15.28 15.99
C TYR A 220 -1.91 13.84 15.46
N VAL A 221 -0.72 13.34 15.09
CA VAL A 221 -0.58 12.01 14.47
C VAL A 221 -0.75 10.91 15.51
N ALA A 222 -1.72 10.05 15.27
CA ALA A 222 -1.99 8.87 16.07
C ALA A 222 -1.28 7.63 15.50
N GLU A 223 -1.54 7.35 14.24
CA GLU A 223 -0.97 6.20 13.54
C GLU A 223 -0.63 6.56 12.10
N VAL A 224 0.42 5.93 11.58
CA VAL A 224 0.79 5.97 10.16
C VAL A 224 0.82 4.55 9.64
N HIS A 225 0.08 4.25 8.57
CA HIS A 225 0.09 2.94 7.94
C HIS A 225 0.64 3.05 6.52
N ILE A 226 1.72 2.34 6.23
CA ILE A 226 2.23 2.16 4.88
C ILE A 226 1.72 0.82 4.40
N VAL A 227 0.75 0.83 3.48
CA VAL A 227 0.04 -0.37 3.05
C VAL A 227 0.55 -0.83 1.69
N SER A 228 1.02 -2.06 1.64
CA SER A 228 1.34 -2.77 0.40
C SER A 228 0.39 -3.96 0.18
N VAL A 229 0.16 -4.26 -1.09
CA VAL A 229 -0.55 -5.46 -1.55
C VAL A 229 0.40 -6.21 -2.48
N ASP A 230 0.59 -7.49 -2.23
CA ASP A 230 1.54 -8.33 -2.99
C ASP A 230 2.93 -7.69 -3.11
N ASN A 231 3.41 -7.11 -2.00
CA ASN A 231 4.69 -6.43 -1.89
C ASN A 231 4.86 -5.18 -2.79
N GLU A 232 3.77 -4.52 -3.15
CA GLU A 232 3.75 -3.23 -3.84
C GLU A 232 3.01 -2.19 -2.99
N CYS A 233 3.66 -1.06 -2.64
CA CYS A 233 3.01 0.01 -1.87
C CYS A 233 1.84 0.61 -2.64
N LYS A 234 0.65 0.56 -2.04
CA LYS A 234 -0.60 1.03 -2.65
C LYS A 234 -1.10 2.34 -2.05
N GLU A 235 -0.98 2.51 -0.74
CA GLU A 235 -1.50 3.69 -0.06
C GLU A 235 -0.71 4.00 1.22
N LEU A 236 -0.77 5.26 1.62
CA LEU A 236 -0.31 5.78 2.90
C LEU A 236 -1.54 6.26 3.66
N LEU A 237 -1.81 5.68 4.84
CA LEU A 237 -2.88 6.16 5.72
C LEU A 237 -2.26 6.91 6.89
N ILE A 238 -2.80 8.09 7.20
CA ILE A 238 -2.42 8.87 8.38
C ILE A 238 -3.67 9.11 9.21
N LEU A 239 -3.62 8.69 10.46
CA LEU A 239 -4.69 8.91 11.42
C LEU A 239 -4.31 10.08 12.32
N LEU A 240 -5.20 11.07 12.39
CA LEU A 240 -5.02 12.27 13.20
C LEU A 240 -6.09 12.34 14.28
N SER A 241 -5.70 12.79 15.46
CA SER A 241 -6.63 13.04 16.58
C SER A 241 -6.17 14.24 17.39
N ASN A 242 -7.12 15.04 17.84
CA ASN A 242 -6.88 16.18 18.74
C ASN A 242 -6.80 15.76 20.22
N SER A 243 -7.17 14.52 20.55
CA SER A 243 -7.26 14.03 21.93
C SER A 243 -5.94 13.51 22.53
N GLY A 244 -4.80 13.72 21.88
CA GLY A 244 -3.48 13.35 22.35
C GLY A 244 -3.34 11.82 22.57
N ILE A 245 -3.01 11.07 21.50
CA ILE A 245 -2.70 9.64 21.65
C ILE A 245 -1.30 9.52 22.24
N SER A 246 -1.19 8.81 23.36
CA SER A 246 0.02 8.75 24.19
C SER A 246 1.23 8.07 23.51
N THR A 247 1.02 7.30 22.45
CA THR A 247 2.09 6.56 21.77
C THR A 247 1.83 6.42 20.27
N PRO A 248 2.14 7.45 19.46
CA PRO A 248 2.00 7.35 18.01
C PRO A 248 2.88 6.23 17.45
N SER A 249 2.39 5.54 16.40
CA SER A 249 3.05 4.37 15.83
C SER A 249 2.99 4.31 14.31
N LEU A 250 4.01 3.67 13.74
CA LEU A 250 4.11 3.35 12.33
C LEU A 250 3.79 1.86 12.12
N HIS A 251 2.91 1.57 11.19
CA HIS A 251 2.50 0.24 10.77
C HIS A 251 2.94 -0.02 9.33
N CYS A 252 3.89 -0.93 9.14
CA CYS A 252 4.33 -1.40 7.84
C CYS A 252 3.54 -2.66 7.48
N VAL A 253 2.59 -2.53 6.58
CA VAL A 253 1.62 -3.59 6.28
C VAL A 253 1.84 -4.16 4.89
N ASN A 254 1.77 -5.49 4.78
CA ASN A 254 1.71 -6.16 3.49
C ASN A 254 0.54 -7.15 3.47
N ILE A 255 -0.37 -6.95 2.53
CA ILE A 255 -1.57 -7.76 2.32
C ILE A 255 -1.28 -8.70 1.15
N THR A 256 -1.46 -9.99 1.36
CA THR A 256 -1.51 -11.01 0.32
C THR A 256 -2.92 -11.60 0.28
N ALA A 257 -3.20 -12.53 -0.66
CA ALA A 257 -4.54 -13.11 -0.80
C ALA A 257 -5.11 -13.63 0.53
N ASP A 258 -4.26 -14.23 1.37
CA ASP A 258 -4.69 -14.97 2.57
C ASP A 258 -4.19 -14.36 3.88
N ILE A 259 -3.24 -13.41 3.84
CA ILE A 259 -2.52 -12.97 5.03
C ILE A 259 -2.33 -11.44 5.02
N VAL A 260 -2.61 -10.84 6.18
CA VAL A 260 -2.19 -9.47 6.49
C VAL A 260 -1.02 -9.54 7.46
N SER A 261 0.18 -9.30 6.97
CA SER A 261 1.38 -9.18 7.81
C SER A 261 1.65 -7.72 8.16
N SER A 262 2.03 -7.43 9.41
CA SER A 262 2.40 -6.08 9.83
C SER A 262 3.64 -6.08 10.71
N PHE A 263 4.48 -5.06 10.51
CA PHE A 263 5.60 -4.72 11.38
C PHE A 263 5.35 -3.33 11.97
N ASN A 264 5.17 -3.27 13.29
CA ASN A 264 4.73 -2.07 14.00
C ASN A 264 5.88 -1.47 14.81
N VAL A 265 6.07 -0.15 14.69
CA VAL A 265 7.17 0.58 15.34
C VAL A 265 6.63 1.81 16.04
N PRO A 266 6.73 1.91 17.39
CA PRO A 266 6.42 3.16 18.09
C PRO A 266 7.34 4.30 17.63
N PHE A 267 6.80 5.52 17.49
CA PHE A 267 7.60 6.67 17.05
C PHE A 267 8.76 6.99 18.00
N SER A 268 8.62 6.65 19.31
CA SER A 268 9.69 6.78 20.30
C SER A 268 10.97 5.98 19.95
N ARG A 269 10.85 4.98 19.07
CA ARG A 269 11.97 4.20 18.53
C ARG A 269 12.48 4.66 17.17
N MET A 270 11.97 5.80 16.67
CA MET A 270 12.29 6.30 15.34
C MET A 270 12.87 7.72 15.43
N SER A 271 13.88 8.02 14.63
CA SER A 271 14.31 9.41 14.40
C SER A 271 13.39 10.00 13.31
N LEU A 272 12.43 10.83 13.66
CA LEU A 272 11.52 11.49 12.73
C LEU A 272 12.20 12.66 11.99
N SER A 273 13.14 13.35 12.67
CA SER A 273 13.73 14.60 12.18
C SER A 273 14.76 14.45 11.05
N GLY A 274 15.05 13.24 10.59
CA GLY A 274 16.09 13.01 9.57
C GLY A 274 17.51 13.47 10.01
N LYS A 275 17.62 14.25 11.07
CA LYS A 275 18.87 14.53 11.77
C LYS A 275 19.12 13.35 12.69
N ARG A 276 20.19 12.62 12.45
CA ARG A 276 20.75 11.67 13.42
C ARG A 276 21.09 12.46 14.69
N GLU A 277 20.10 12.76 15.51
CA GLU A 277 20.37 12.98 16.91
C GLU A 277 20.73 11.61 17.48
N PHE A 278 22.04 11.43 17.60
CA PHE A 278 22.63 10.35 18.35
C PHE A 278 22.14 10.45 19.81
N ALA A 279 20.95 9.94 20.11
CA ALA A 279 20.74 9.36 21.41
C ALA A 279 21.62 8.10 21.41
N VAL A 280 22.86 8.31 21.75
CA VAL A 280 23.88 7.30 21.97
C VAL A 280 23.38 6.40 23.08
N SER A 281 22.73 5.29 22.76
CA SER A 281 22.92 4.13 23.62
C SER A 281 24.37 3.70 23.36
N GLU A 282 25.20 3.70 24.40
CA GLU A 282 26.62 3.30 24.35
C GLU A 282 26.87 1.92 23.71
N ASN A 283 25.82 1.20 23.37
CA ASN A 283 25.82 -0.08 22.64
C ASN A 283 25.73 0.05 21.11
N ARG A 284 25.41 1.23 20.50
CA ARG A 284 25.33 1.38 19.05
C ARG A 284 26.68 1.53 18.39
N ASP A 285 27.60 2.29 18.99
CA ASP A 285 28.97 2.46 18.47
C ASP A 285 29.74 1.13 18.41
N LYS A 286 29.39 0.17 19.27
CA LYS A 286 29.96 -1.19 19.22
C LYS A 286 29.46 -2.02 18.04
N ARG A 287 28.18 -1.87 17.63
CA ARG A 287 27.60 -2.64 16.49
C ARG A 287 28.03 -2.09 15.13
N ASP A 288 28.32 -0.79 15.01
CA ASP A 288 28.81 -0.19 13.77
C ASP A 288 30.33 -0.38 13.59
N ASN A 289 31.09 -0.62 14.69
CA ASN A 289 32.55 -0.78 14.70
C ASN A 289 33.03 -2.21 14.98
N GLU A 290 32.20 -3.07 15.58
CA GLU A 290 32.55 -4.49 15.63
C GLU A 290 32.30 -5.08 14.23
N ASP A 291 33.31 -5.77 13.72
CA ASP A 291 33.24 -6.67 12.56
C ASP A 291 32.08 -7.67 12.79
N CYS A 292 30.84 -7.24 12.56
CA CYS A 292 29.69 -8.13 12.43
C CYS A 292 29.85 -8.88 11.10
N ASN A 293 30.98 -9.57 10.96
CA ASN A 293 31.24 -10.52 9.93
C ASN A 293 30.43 -11.78 10.29
N VAL A 294 29.23 -11.88 9.76
CA VAL A 294 28.62 -13.19 9.58
C VAL A 294 29.53 -13.91 8.58
N SER A 295 30.53 -14.62 9.10
CA SER A 295 31.60 -15.24 8.32
C SER A 295 31.04 -16.25 7.29
N HIS A 296 29.88 -16.82 7.57
CA HIS A 296 29.15 -17.73 6.70
C HIS A 296 27.64 -17.52 6.85
N PRO A 297 27.06 -16.50 6.18
CA PRO A 297 25.61 -16.30 6.26
C PRO A 297 24.87 -17.48 5.62
N ALA A 298 23.92 -18.03 6.39
CA ALA A 298 23.08 -19.12 5.91
C ALA A 298 21.76 -18.62 5.29
N PHE A 299 21.33 -17.41 5.68
CA PHE A 299 20.04 -16.86 5.27
C PHE A 299 20.17 -15.42 4.77
N LEU A 300 19.36 -15.09 3.77
CA LEU A 300 19.21 -13.75 3.23
C LEU A 300 17.75 -13.30 3.32
N TYR A 301 17.55 -12.06 3.71
CA TYR A 301 16.24 -11.45 3.93
C TYR A 301 16.08 -10.16 3.14
N GLU A 302 14.90 -10.01 2.52
CA GLU A 302 14.50 -8.80 1.85
C GLU A 302 13.18 -8.31 2.46
N PRO A 303 13.16 -7.14 3.15
CA PRO A 303 11.96 -6.60 3.80
C PRO A 303 10.83 -6.32 2.80
N ASN A 304 9.59 -6.33 3.28
CA ASN A 304 8.42 -5.92 2.50
C ASN A 304 8.53 -4.49 1.99
N ALA A 305 7.83 -4.19 0.91
CA ALA A 305 7.83 -2.86 0.29
C ALA A 305 7.39 -1.76 1.27
N SER A 306 6.48 -2.05 2.19
CA SER A 306 6.06 -1.11 3.25
C SER A 306 7.20 -0.75 4.21
N ILE A 307 8.03 -1.72 4.63
CA ILE A 307 9.22 -1.48 5.47
C ILE A 307 10.28 -0.72 4.68
N MET A 308 10.46 -1.05 3.41
CA MET A 308 11.39 -0.36 2.52
C MET A 308 11.00 1.11 2.38
N LYS A 309 9.71 1.40 2.20
CA LYS A 309 9.16 2.76 2.14
C LYS A 309 9.26 3.50 3.46
N ALA A 310 9.03 2.80 4.57
CA ALA A 310 9.16 3.34 5.93
C ALA A 310 10.59 3.75 6.28
N GLY A 311 11.58 3.01 5.78
CA GLY A 311 12.98 3.20 6.12
C GLY A 311 13.30 2.90 7.59
N CYS A 312 12.48 2.08 8.26
CA CYS A 312 12.61 1.74 9.69
C CYS A 312 13.57 0.56 9.94
N PHE A 313 14.72 0.56 9.26
CA PHE A 313 15.67 -0.55 9.31
C PHE A 313 16.32 -0.75 10.67
N ASP A 314 16.54 0.32 11.44
CA ASP A 314 17.11 0.22 12.79
C ASP A 314 16.14 -0.53 13.72
N ALA A 315 14.84 -0.20 13.65
CA ALA A 315 13.82 -0.93 14.40
C ALA A 315 13.73 -2.41 13.99
N LEU A 316 13.94 -2.70 12.71
CA LEU A 316 14.00 -4.09 12.21
C LEU A 316 15.19 -4.84 12.81
N LEU A 317 16.39 -4.23 12.82
CA LEU A 317 17.59 -4.80 13.42
C LEU A 317 17.44 -5.01 14.94
N ASP A 318 16.80 -4.06 15.63
CA ASP A 318 16.54 -4.16 17.06
C ASP A 318 15.55 -5.29 17.40
N SER A 319 14.59 -5.54 16.52
CA SER A 319 13.57 -6.59 16.72
C SER A 319 14.13 -7.99 16.44
N TYR A 320 15.11 -8.10 15.55
CA TYR A 320 15.70 -9.37 15.13
C TYR A 320 17.22 -9.34 15.35
N GLY A 321 17.66 -9.60 16.58
CA GLY A 321 19.04 -9.40 17.04
C GLY A 321 20.12 -10.16 16.28
N SER A 322 19.79 -11.25 15.52
CA SER A 322 20.72 -11.97 14.66
C SER A 322 20.80 -11.39 13.23
N LEU A 323 19.98 -10.39 12.92
CA LEU A 323 19.92 -9.80 11.60
C LEU A 323 21.05 -8.78 11.40
N VAL A 324 21.75 -8.88 10.29
CA VAL A 324 22.82 -7.94 9.92
C VAL A 324 22.53 -7.34 8.54
N LYS A 325 22.58 -6.01 8.44
CA LYS A 325 22.44 -5.32 7.16
C LYS A 325 23.74 -5.43 6.35
N ILE A 326 23.69 -5.90 5.11
CA ILE A 326 24.87 -6.14 4.28
C ILE A 326 25.66 -4.84 4.05
N ALA A 327 24.98 -3.77 3.69
CA ALA A 327 25.57 -2.44 3.50
C ALA A 327 24.50 -1.36 3.69
N PRO A 328 24.86 -0.09 3.95
CA PRO A 328 23.89 1.00 4.19
C PRO A 328 22.82 1.12 3.09
N ASN A 329 23.22 0.98 1.83
CA ASN A 329 22.35 1.17 0.66
C ASN A 329 21.87 -0.14 0.02
N SER A 330 22.20 -1.32 0.58
CA SER A 330 21.81 -2.61 0.00
C SER A 330 20.32 -2.95 0.24
N HIS A 331 19.79 -2.52 1.39
CA HIS A 331 18.46 -2.89 1.88
C HIS A 331 18.22 -4.43 1.90
N LEU A 332 19.31 -5.19 1.94
CA LEU A 332 19.33 -6.64 2.12
C LEU A 332 19.97 -6.96 3.46
N PHE A 333 19.48 -8.03 4.08
CA PHE A 333 19.93 -8.46 5.39
C PHE A 333 20.33 -9.93 5.35
N ILE A 334 21.24 -10.32 6.23
CA ILE A 334 21.73 -11.70 6.36
C ILE A 334 21.71 -12.12 7.82
N SER A 335 21.65 -13.43 8.04
CA SER A 335 21.78 -14.06 9.36
C SER A 335 22.44 -15.44 9.23
N ASP A 336 23.09 -15.89 10.29
CA ASP A 336 23.56 -17.28 10.43
C ASP A 336 22.44 -18.23 10.88
N LYS A 337 21.34 -17.68 11.44
CA LYS A 337 20.17 -18.42 11.92
C LYS A 337 18.93 -18.02 11.15
N GLU A 338 18.02 -18.99 11.00
CA GLU A 338 16.71 -18.72 10.45
C GLU A 338 15.91 -17.78 11.37
N ILE A 339 15.26 -16.81 10.78
CA ILE A 339 14.35 -15.87 11.45
C ILE A 339 12.94 -16.24 10.99
N PRO A 340 12.17 -16.94 11.81
CA PRO A 340 10.77 -17.21 11.52
C PRO A 340 9.99 -15.88 11.48
N ASP A 341 8.91 -15.85 10.72
CA ASP A 341 7.99 -14.72 10.63
C ASP A 341 8.65 -13.37 10.27
N PHE A 342 9.76 -13.42 9.52
CA PHE A 342 10.39 -12.20 9.01
C PHE A 342 9.39 -11.43 8.13
N PRO A 343 9.18 -10.13 8.36
CA PRO A 343 8.22 -9.33 7.61
C PRO A 343 8.74 -8.99 6.20
N GLY A 344 8.92 -10.01 5.38
CA GLY A 344 9.50 -9.93 4.05
C GLY A 344 9.67 -11.29 3.37
N ARG A 345 10.60 -11.33 2.44
CA ARG A 345 10.99 -12.58 1.76
C ARG A 345 12.23 -13.17 2.40
N SER A 346 12.19 -14.46 2.70
CA SER A 346 13.28 -15.21 3.32
C SER A 346 13.88 -16.21 2.31
N PHE A 347 15.20 -16.31 2.33
CA PHE A 347 15.95 -17.18 1.42
C PHE A 347 17.06 -17.93 2.15
N SER A 348 17.26 -19.19 1.83
CA SER A 348 18.44 -19.96 2.22
C SER A 348 19.56 -19.71 1.22
N ILE A 349 20.74 -19.31 1.70
CA ILE A 349 21.93 -19.07 0.87
C ILE A 349 22.59 -20.44 0.59
N THR A 350 22.61 -20.83 -0.67
CA THR A 350 23.26 -22.08 -1.10
C THR A 350 24.73 -21.87 -1.45
N LYS A 351 25.06 -20.73 -2.05
CA LYS A 351 26.43 -20.35 -2.41
C LYS A 351 26.59 -18.83 -2.38
N THR A 352 27.81 -18.40 -2.08
CA THR A 352 28.25 -16.99 -2.22
C THR A 352 29.40 -16.96 -3.21
N THR A 353 29.39 -15.97 -4.12
CA THR A 353 30.45 -15.81 -5.14
C THR A 353 30.65 -14.33 -5.45
N THR A 354 31.79 -14.03 -6.09
CA THR A 354 32.07 -12.68 -6.59
C THR A 354 31.88 -12.61 -8.11
N MET A 355 32.23 -11.47 -8.73
CA MET A 355 32.20 -11.31 -10.19
C MET A 355 33.43 -11.93 -10.87
N ASN A 356 34.27 -12.69 -10.15
CA ASN A 356 35.40 -13.43 -10.71
C ASN A 356 34.90 -14.56 -11.63
N LYS A 357 35.42 -14.60 -12.86
CA LYS A 357 34.98 -15.56 -13.89
C LYS A 357 35.10 -17.04 -13.46
N LYS A 358 36.19 -17.38 -12.74
CA LYS A 358 36.44 -18.76 -12.30
C LYS A 358 35.44 -19.19 -11.23
N GLU A 359 35.22 -18.30 -10.23
CA GLU A 359 34.27 -18.53 -9.14
C GLU A 359 32.83 -18.61 -9.67
N LEU A 360 32.43 -17.70 -10.57
CA LEU A 360 31.11 -17.70 -11.22
C LEU A 360 30.85 -19.02 -11.94
N ARG A 361 31.83 -19.50 -12.73
CA ARG A 361 31.66 -20.75 -13.47
C ARG A 361 31.41 -21.93 -12.54
N THR A 362 32.13 -22.00 -11.42
CA THR A 362 31.94 -23.06 -10.41
C THR A 362 30.62 -22.91 -9.66
N SER A 363 30.28 -21.69 -9.25
CA SER A 363 29.08 -21.44 -8.43
C SER A 363 27.78 -21.63 -9.22
N LEU A 364 27.78 -21.25 -10.51
CA LEU A 364 26.62 -21.33 -11.40
C LEU A 364 26.55 -22.67 -12.18
N SER A 365 27.43 -23.60 -11.91
CA SER A 365 27.40 -24.91 -12.59
C SER A 365 26.06 -25.62 -12.35
N GLY A 366 25.40 -26.01 -13.45
CA GLY A 366 24.07 -26.63 -13.42
C GLY A 366 22.87 -25.69 -13.32
N ILE A 367 23.10 -24.39 -13.19
CA ILE A 367 22.02 -23.40 -13.14
C ILE A 367 21.83 -22.82 -14.55
N THR A 368 20.62 -22.97 -15.12
CA THR A 368 20.27 -22.49 -16.46
C THR A 368 19.31 -21.28 -16.41
N SER A 369 18.58 -21.14 -15.31
CA SER A 369 17.62 -20.04 -15.08
C SER A 369 17.67 -19.57 -13.63
N ALA A 370 17.42 -18.28 -13.41
CA ALA A 370 17.34 -17.69 -12.07
C ALA A 370 16.52 -16.38 -12.06
N ASN A 371 15.87 -16.12 -10.93
CA ASN A 371 15.29 -14.83 -10.59
C ASN A 371 16.39 -13.93 -10.06
N ILE A 372 16.75 -12.87 -10.79
CA ILE A 372 17.87 -12.00 -10.44
C ILE A 372 17.34 -10.68 -9.85
N ALA A 373 17.91 -10.27 -8.71
CA ALA A 373 17.69 -8.96 -8.11
C ALA A 373 19.03 -8.25 -7.88
N THR A 374 19.10 -6.97 -8.20
CA THR A 374 20.26 -6.12 -7.94
C THR A 374 19.91 -5.05 -6.89
N ARG A 375 20.76 -4.88 -5.89
CA ARG A 375 20.63 -3.87 -4.84
C ARG A 375 22.00 -3.24 -4.57
N ASN A 376 22.14 -1.94 -4.78
CA ASN A 376 23.44 -1.27 -4.66
C ASN A 376 24.54 -1.99 -5.49
N PHE A 377 24.26 -2.24 -6.75
CA PHE A 377 25.13 -3.00 -7.64
C PHE A 377 25.34 -2.24 -8.96
N PRO A 378 26.53 -2.27 -9.58
CA PRO A 378 26.85 -1.44 -10.74
C PRO A 378 26.17 -1.87 -12.05
N LEU A 379 25.61 -3.08 -12.12
CA LEU A 379 24.90 -3.58 -13.29
C LEU A 379 23.41 -3.66 -13.04
N SER A 380 22.62 -3.37 -14.06
CA SER A 380 21.17 -3.65 -14.07
C SER A 380 20.90 -5.17 -14.09
N VAL A 381 19.67 -5.54 -13.76
CA VAL A 381 19.23 -6.95 -13.81
C VAL A 381 19.45 -7.54 -15.21
N GLU A 382 19.14 -6.81 -16.26
CA GLU A 382 19.28 -7.26 -17.65
C GLU A 382 20.74 -7.47 -18.05
N GLU A 383 21.62 -6.52 -17.71
CA GLU A 383 23.06 -6.61 -17.98
C GLU A 383 23.67 -7.79 -17.22
N LEU A 384 23.31 -7.95 -15.94
CA LEU A 384 23.81 -9.05 -15.13
C LEU A 384 23.32 -10.38 -15.68
N ARG A 385 22.05 -10.51 -16.07
CA ARG A 385 21.46 -11.69 -16.68
C ARG A 385 22.20 -12.11 -17.96
N LYS A 386 22.47 -11.14 -18.85
CA LYS A 386 23.26 -11.38 -20.08
C LYS A 386 24.67 -11.87 -19.76
N ARG A 387 25.34 -11.23 -18.76
CA ARG A 387 26.70 -11.60 -18.35
C ARG A 387 26.79 -13.00 -17.73
N LEU A 388 25.79 -13.38 -16.94
CA LEU A 388 25.71 -14.71 -16.32
C LEU A 388 25.18 -15.78 -17.28
N LYS A 389 24.63 -15.39 -18.43
CA LYS A 389 24.01 -16.27 -19.45
C LYS A 389 22.87 -17.13 -18.90
N LEU A 390 22.03 -16.55 -18.02
CA LEU A 390 20.90 -17.22 -17.40
C LEU A 390 19.58 -16.78 -18.02
N LYS A 391 18.61 -17.72 -18.11
CA LYS A 391 17.22 -17.41 -18.45
C LYS A 391 16.50 -16.87 -17.20
N ASP A 392 15.35 -16.21 -17.41
CA ASP A 392 14.50 -15.75 -16.30
C ASP A 392 13.69 -16.91 -15.71
N GLY A 393 13.40 -16.80 -14.37
CA GLY A 393 12.56 -17.76 -13.66
C GLY A 393 13.31 -18.95 -13.04
N GLY A 394 12.55 -19.98 -12.68
CA GLY A 394 13.05 -21.16 -11.94
C GLY A 394 13.07 -20.93 -10.42
N ASN A 395 13.63 -21.91 -9.70
CA ASN A 395 13.65 -21.92 -8.22
C ASN A 395 14.90 -21.29 -7.62
N THR A 396 15.86 -20.88 -8.44
CA THR A 396 17.09 -20.21 -7.99
C THR A 396 16.88 -18.71 -7.98
N TYR A 397 17.33 -18.06 -6.91
CA TYR A 397 17.36 -16.60 -6.75
C TYR A 397 18.81 -16.14 -6.66
N ILE A 398 19.15 -15.04 -7.34
CA ILE A 398 20.47 -14.43 -7.27
C ILE A 398 20.33 -12.99 -6.84
N PHE A 399 20.87 -12.68 -5.67
CA PHE A 399 20.93 -11.31 -5.15
C PHE A 399 22.34 -10.77 -5.35
N ALA A 400 22.48 -9.76 -6.21
CA ALA A 400 23.73 -9.08 -6.46
C ALA A 400 23.76 -7.74 -5.69
N THR A 401 24.79 -7.56 -4.87
CA THR A 401 24.94 -6.38 -4.04
C THR A 401 26.41 -6.01 -3.85
N THR A 402 26.65 -4.82 -3.29
CA THR A 402 27.98 -4.37 -2.86
C THR A 402 28.00 -4.33 -1.34
N ASP A 403 28.99 -4.96 -0.73
CA ASP A 403 29.15 -5.01 0.72
C ASP A 403 29.78 -3.72 1.30
N ARG A 404 29.99 -3.68 2.62
CA ARG A 404 30.64 -2.54 3.32
C ARG A 404 32.10 -2.32 2.90
N LYS A 405 32.79 -3.34 2.36
CA LYS A 405 34.16 -3.29 1.85
C LYS A 405 34.23 -2.96 0.36
N SER A 406 33.09 -2.54 -0.24
CA SER A 406 32.95 -2.26 -1.68
C SER A 406 33.18 -3.49 -2.58
N CYS A 407 33.07 -4.70 -2.05
CA CYS A 407 33.16 -5.92 -2.82
C CYS A 407 31.80 -6.25 -3.46
N HIS A 408 31.83 -6.62 -4.74
CA HIS A 408 30.65 -7.08 -5.47
C HIS A 408 30.39 -8.54 -5.20
N ILE A 409 29.30 -8.84 -4.48
CA ILE A 409 28.93 -10.18 -4.02
C ILE A 409 27.62 -10.60 -4.67
N LEU A 410 27.54 -11.89 -5.04
CA LEU A 410 26.35 -12.57 -5.49
C LEU A 410 25.99 -13.69 -4.50
N TYR A 411 24.80 -13.59 -3.92
CA TYR A 411 24.21 -14.63 -3.10
C TYR A 411 23.29 -15.49 -3.99
N ILE A 412 23.60 -16.77 -4.12
CA ILE A 412 22.77 -17.75 -4.83
C ILE A 412 21.92 -18.45 -3.77
N CYS A 413 20.61 -18.35 -3.94
CA CYS A 413 19.66 -18.69 -2.89
C CYS A 413 18.50 -19.55 -3.41
N THR A 414 17.85 -20.24 -2.50
CA THR A 414 16.51 -20.83 -2.68
C THR A 414 15.52 -20.12 -1.76
N LYS A 415 14.31 -19.86 -2.26
CA LYS A 415 13.26 -19.21 -1.45
C LYS A 415 12.79 -20.18 -0.37
N ILE A 416 12.71 -19.68 0.87
CA ILE A 416 12.08 -20.41 1.96
C ILE A 416 10.57 -20.20 1.81
N SER A 417 9.82 -21.31 1.69
CA SER A 417 8.36 -21.25 1.77
C SER A 417 8.01 -21.03 3.24
N ASN A 418 7.45 -19.89 3.57
CA ASN A 418 6.83 -19.77 4.88
C ASN A 418 5.63 -20.72 4.88
N ASN A 419 5.76 -21.86 5.57
CA ASN A 419 4.63 -22.70 5.91
C ASN A 419 3.82 -21.92 6.97
N ILE A 420 2.85 -21.13 6.51
CA ILE A 420 1.79 -20.58 7.33
C ILE A 420 0.49 -21.16 6.82
#